data_fa1e63c8a3583a05d5ac5c81bdc0b37e
#
_entry.id   fa1e63c8a3583a05d5ac5c81bdc0b37e
#
_cell.length_a   1.000
_cell.length_b   1.000
_cell.length_c   1.000
_cell.angle_alpha   90.00
_cell.angle_beta   90.00
_cell.angle_gamma   90.00
#
_symmetry.space_group_name_H-M   'P 1'
#
loop_
_entity.id
_entity.type
_entity.pdbx_description
1 polymer ?
#
loop_
_entity_poly.entity_id
_entity_poly.type
_entity_poly.pdbx_seq_one_letter_code
_entity_poly.pdbx_strand_id
1 'polypeptide(L)'
;ILFDKLALPSRKKTGKTRVASTSADVLEELAEQHELPRLIVEWRGIQKLKGTYVDALPQLVRPETGRVHTSFNQAVAATGRLSSSDPNLQNIPIRTPLGRDIRRAFIARDGHRLISADYSQIELRVLAHLSEDRALIEAFVRDEDIHDQTAHRVFGDDSGLDPHELRRRAKIINYALLYGKTAFTLSRDIGVPPQEAQAFIDAYFAGYPQVRGFLARIVEEARETGEVRTMFGRRRLVPELGSRNGRIRAAAERATVNMPIQGSAADILKRAMIDL
;
A
#
# COMPACT_ATOMS: atom_id res chain seq x y z
N ILE A 1 32.59 8.03 0.45
CA ILE A 1 32.79 8.18 1.91
C ILE A 1 32.28 6.91 2.61
N LEU A 2 31.02 6.51 2.48
CA LEU A 2 30.44 5.36 3.20
C LEU A 2 31.23 4.07 2.99
N PHE A 3 31.56 3.76 1.75
CA PHE A 3 32.18 2.48 1.36
C PHE A 3 33.70 2.53 1.29
N ASP A 4 34.28 3.69 0.97
CA ASP A 4 35.74 3.82 0.77
C ASP A 4 36.44 4.31 2.05
N LYS A 5 35.87 5.32 2.75
CA LYS A 5 36.52 5.88 3.97
C LYS A 5 36.07 5.18 5.24
N LEU A 6 34.76 4.90 5.36
CA LEU A 6 34.19 4.24 6.53
C LEU A 6 34.16 2.71 6.39
N ALA A 7 34.56 2.18 5.23
CA ALA A 7 34.64 0.75 4.95
C ALA A 7 33.34 -0.02 5.27
N LEU A 8 32.16 0.65 5.19
CA LEU A 8 30.90 0.00 5.42
C LEU A 8 30.59 -1.03 4.34
N PRO A 9 29.92 -2.15 4.66
CA PRO A 9 29.69 -3.23 3.70
C PRO A 9 28.76 -2.81 2.55
N SER A 10 29.22 -2.99 1.30
CA SER A 10 28.42 -2.74 0.10
C SER A 10 27.70 -4.01 -0.34
N ARG A 11 26.47 -4.23 0.14
CA ARG A 11 25.68 -5.44 -0.18
C ARG A 11 24.92 -5.36 -1.50
N LYS A 12 24.65 -4.15 -2.00
CA LYS A 12 23.83 -3.93 -3.21
C LYS A 12 24.50 -2.92 -4.13
N LYS A 13 24.52 -3.24 -5.43
CA LYS A 13 25.03 -2.34 -6.47
C LYS A 13 23.88 -1.77 -7.30
N THR A 14 24.04 -0.56 -7.81
CA THR A 14 23.10 0.06 -8.75
C THR A 14 23.10 -0.70 -10.08
N GLY A 15 21.93 -0.82 -10.72
CA GLY A 15 21.79 -1.64 -11.93
C GLY A 15 22.58 -1.17 -13.14
N LYS A 16 22.70 0.15 -13.36
CA LYS A 16 23.38 0.73 -14.53
C LYS A 16 24.87 0.98 -14.29
N THR A 17 25.24 1.59 -13.19
CA THR A 17 26.61 2.05 -12.93
C THR A 17 27.45 1.07 -12.11
N ARG A 18 26.86 0.02 -11.57
CA ARG A 18 27.47 -0.95 -10.65
C ARG A 18 28.17 -0.33 -9.42
N VAL A 19 27.87 0.92 -9.12
CA VAL A 19 28.33 1.61 -7.91
C VAL A 19 27.55 1.10 -6.70
N ALA A 20 28.18 1.12 -5.53
CA ALA A 20 27.50 0.77 -4.27
C ALA A 20 26.22 1.59 -4.07
N SER A 21 25.11 0.89 -3.80
CA SER A 21 23.79 1.54 -3.64
C SER A 21 23.71 2.29 -2.31
N THR A 22 23.13 3.47 -2.35
CA THR A 22 22.74 4.26 -1.17
C THR A 22 21.23 4.42 -1.09
N SER A 23 20.45 3.42 -1.58
CA SER A 23 18.99 3.40 -1.42
C SER A 23 18.61 3.36 0.07
N ALA A 24 17.38 3.77 0.38
CA ALA A 24 16.93 3.88 1.78
C ALA A 24 17.09 2.57 2.54
N ASP A 25 16.69 1.44 1.92
CA ASP A 25 16.84 0.09 2.46
C ASP A 25 18.29 -0.25 2.86
N VAL A 26 19.25 0.13 2.01
CA VAL A 26 20.68 -0.10 2.29
C VAL A 26 21.19 0.81 3.40
N LEU A 27 20.78 2.07 3.40
CA LEU A 27 21.20 3.02 4.43
C LEU A 27 20.59 2.71 5.80
N GLU A 28 19.37 2.19 5.84
CA GLU A 28 18.70 1.75 7.06
C GLU A 28 19.45 0.56 7.70
N GLU A 29 19.86 -0.43 6.89
CA GLU A 29 20.71 -1.53 7.37
C GLU A 29 22.07 -1.05 7.89
N LEU A 30 22.68 -0.05 7.22
CA LEU A 30 23.97 0.50 7.62
C LEU A 30 23.88 1.44 8.82
N ALA A 31 22.70 1.96 9.12
CA ALA A 31 22.44 2.83 10.28
C ALA A 31 22.66 2.12 11.62
N GLU A 32 22.56 0.78 11.65
CA GLU A 32 22.90 -0.04 12.82
C GLU A 32 24.41 -0.06 13.12
N GLN A 33 25.26 0.22 12.11
CA GLN A 33 26.71 0.13 12.20
C GLN A 33 27.40 1.49 12.34
N HIS A 34 26.76 2.57 11.83
CA HIS A 34 27.34 3.91 11.86
C HIS A 34 26.26 4.99 11.78
N GLU A 35 26.49 6.11 12.45
CA GLU A 35 25.52 7.21 12.50
C GLU A 35 25.28 7.91 11.15
N LEU A 36 26.29 8.02 10.29
CA LEU A 36 26.21 8.76 9.03
C LEU A 36 25.10 8.26 8.08
N PRO A 37 24.89 6.96 7.86
CA PRO A 37 23.74 6.47 7.08
C PRO A 37 22.39 6.96 7.61
N ARG A 38 22.18 6.97 8.92
CA ARG A 38 20.96 7.48 9.57
C ARG A 38 20.74 8.95 9.25
N LEU A 39 21.78 9.77 9.42
CA LEU A 39 21.74 11.20 9.11
C LEU A 39 21.45 11.46 7.62
N ILE A 40 21.98 10.63 6.71
CA ILE A 40 21.71 10.75 5.28
C ILE A 40 20.22 10.45 4.98
N VAL A 41 19.64 9.42 5.60
CA VAL A 41 18.21 9.11 5.43
C VAL A 41 17.35 10.25 5.91
N GLU A 42 17.63 10.76 7.11
CA GLU A 42 16.92 11.90 7.69
C GLU A 42 17.03 13.16 6.81
N TRP A 43 18.24 13.52 6.42
CA TRP A 43 18.49 14.66 5.53
C TRP A 43 17.74 14.53 4.20
N ARG A 44 17.77 13.35 3.57
CA ARG A 44 17.01 13.09 2.33
C ARG A 44 15.51 13.23 2.53
N GLY A 45 14.99 12.77 3.66
CA GLY A 45 13.59 12.95 4.05
C GLY A 45 13.20 14.42 4.11
N ILE A 46 13.98 15.23 4.82
CA ILE A 46 13.77 16.67 4.96
C ILE A 46 13.90 17.38 3.61
N GLN A 47 14.94 17.06 2.83
CA GLN A 47 15.14 17.65 1.50
C GLN A 47 13.99 17.34 0.53
N LYS A 48 13.45 16.11 0.60
CA LYS A 48 12.29 15.73 -0.20
C LYS A 48 11.05 16.55 0.20
N LEU A 49 10.80 16.71 1.50
CA LEU A 49 9.68 17.52 2.00
C LEU A 49 9.84 18.98 1.58
N LYS A 50 11.03 19.53 1.78
CA LYS A 50 11.35 20.91 1.38
C LYS A 50 11.11 21.11 -0.11
N GLY A 51 11.77 20.34 -0.96
CA GLY A 51 11.71 20.54 -2.42
C GLY A 51 10.33 20.26 -3.03
N THR A 52 9.63 19.23 -2.51
CA THR A 52 8.34 18.83 -3.11
C THR A 52 7.16 19.67 -2.63
N TYR A 53 7.20 20.13 -1.38
CA TYR A 53 6.05 20.84 -0.78
C TYR A 53 6.36 22.27 -0.40
N VAL A 54 7.41 22.52 0.39
CA VAL A 54 7.67 23.85 0.96
C VAL A 54 8.10 24.84 -0.11
N ASP A 55 9.01 24.45 -1.00
CA ASP A 55 9.51 25.33 -2.06
C ASP A 55 8.58 25.35 -3.28
N ALA A 56 8.04 24.18 -3.68
CA ALA A 56 7.30 24.06 -4.93
C ALA A 56 5.85 24.57 -4.84
N LEU A 57 5.11 24.22 -3.77
CA LEU A 57 3.67 24.54 -3.71
C LEU A 57 3.37 26.05 -3.71
N PRO A 58 4.11 26.92 -2.99
CA PRO A 58 3.87 28.36 -3.06
C PRO A 58 4.01 28.95 -4.47
N GLN A 59 4.90 28.37 -5.29
CA GLN A 59 5.11 28.81 -6.69
C GLN A 59 3.96 28.40 -7.62
N LEU A 60 3.12 27.44 -7.19
CA LEU A 60 1.97 26.94 -7.94
C LEU A 60 0.65 27.60 -7.54
N VAL A 61 0.69 28.56 -6.61
CA VAL A 61 -0.48 29.36 -6.26
C VAL A 61 -0.88 30.22 -7.46
N ARG A 62 -2.12 30.06 -7.92
CA ARG A 62 -2.66 30.90 -8.99
C ARG A 62 -3.03 32.29 -8.44
N PRO A 63 -2.53 33.38 -9.03
CA PRO A 63 -2.81 34.74 -8.54
C PRO A 63 -4.31 35.05 -8.51
N GLU A 64 -5.08 34.53 -9.49
CA GLU A 64 -6.51 34.81 -9.65
C GLU A 64 -7.36 34.22 -8.55
N THR A 65 -6.91 33.11 -7.95
CA THR A 65 -7.68 32.39 -6.93
C THR A 65 -7.02 32.40 -5.55
N GLY A 66 -5.73 32.72 -5.47
CA GLY A 66 -4.92 32.57 -4.25
C GLY A 66 -4.75 31.12 -3.80
N ARG A 67 -4.94 30.14 -4.69
CA ARG A 67 -5.02 28.70 -4.35
C ARG A 67 -4.13 27.87 -5.26
N VAL A 68 -3.72 26.71 -4.75
CA VAL A 68 -3.09 25.65 -5.53
C VAL A 68 -4.18 24.77 -6.14
N HIS A 69 -4.08 24.49 -7.43
CA HIS A 69 -5.02 23.64 -8.17
C HIS A 69 -4.29 22.43 -8.73
N THR A 70 -4.74 21.24 -8.37
CA THR A 70 -4.26 19.98 -8.94
C THR A 70 -5.12 19.56 -10.12
N SER A 71 -4.58 18.69 -10.96
CA SER A 71 -5.34 17.95 -11.99
C SER A 71 -5.63 16.53 -11.49
N PHE A 72 -6.90 16.14 -11.46
CA PHE A 72 -7.31 14.77 -11.17
C PHE A 72 -7.49 13.99 -12.47
N ASN A 73 -6.76 12.88 -12.59
CA ASN A 73 -6.82 12.00 -13.76
C ASN A 73 -7.65 10.76 -13.43
N GLN A 74 -8.66 10.48 -14.25
CA GLN A 74 -9.59 9.36 -14.06
C GLN A 74 -9.17 8.07 -14.76
N ALA A 75 -8.29 8.14 -15.76
CA ALA A 75 -7.95 7.04 -16.66
C ALA A 75 -6.49 6.55 -16.54
N VAL A 76 -5.67 7.15 -15.68
CA VAL A 76 -4.24 6.79 -15.56
C VAL A 76 -4.04 5.52 -14.74
N ALA A 77 -4.75 5.37 -13.63
CA ALA A 77 -4.64 4.17 -12.80
C ALA A 77 -5.46 3.02 -13.40
N ALA A 78 -4.83 1.88 -13.67
CA ALA A 78 -5.50 0.71 -14.24
C ALA A 78 -6.67 0.19 -13.38
N THR A 79 -6.63 0.42 -12.06
CA THR A 79 -7.70 0.09 -11.11
C THR A 79 -8.86 1.10 -11.12
N GLY A 80 -8.78 2.17 -11.91
CA GLY A 80 -9.78 3.23 -11.90
C GLY A 80 -9.69 4.20 -10.72
N ARG A 81 -8.69 4.08 -9.83
CA ARG A 81 -8.44 5.11 -8.82
C ARG A 81 -8.11 6.44 -9.49
N LEU A 82 -8.49 7.53 -8.85
CA LEU A 82 -8.02 8.86 -9.25
C LEU A 82 -6.51 8.97 -8.99
N SER A 83 -5.80 9.65 -9.85
CA SER A 83 -4.45 10.12 -9.60
C SER A 83 -4.43 11.65 -9.67
N SER A 84 -3.50 12.26 -8.95
CA SER A 84 -3.34 13.70 -8.85
C SER A 84 -1.98 14.10 -9.44
N SER A 85 -1.97 15.13 -10.28
CA SER A 85 -0.74 15.67 -10.90
C SER A 85 -0.78 17.19 -10.98
N ASP A 86 0.36 17.79 -11.07
CA ASP A 86 0.62 19.20 -11.33
C ASP A 86 -0.06 20.19 -10.34
N PRO A 87 0.14 20.06 -9.02
CA PRO A 87 0.99 19.13 -8.28
C PRO A 87 0.26 17.86 -7.82
N ASN A 88 0.99 16.79 -7.46
CA ASN A 88 0.40 15.62 -6.83
C ASN A 88 0.10 15.90 -5.36
N LEU A 89 -1.17 16.17 -5.03
CA LEU A 89 -1.64 16.42 -3.66
C LEU A 89 -2.02 15.14 -2.88
N GLN A 90 -2.09 13.98 -3.54
CA GLN A 90 -2.38 12.70 -2.86
C GLN A 90 -1.21 12.16 -2.05
N ASN A 91 0.00 12.67 -2.30
CA ASN A 91 1.22 12.21 -1.63
C ASN A 91 1.66 13.13 -0.48
N ILE A 92 0.81 14.05 -0.03
CA ILE A 92 1.12 14.90 1.13
C ILE A 92 1.35 13.99 2.35
N PRO A 93 2.52 14.08 3.01
CA PRO A 93 2.89 13.15 4.07
C PRO A 93 2.01 13.34 5.30
N ILE A 94 1.72 12.22 6.01
CA ILE A 94 0.91 12.20 7.22
C ILE A 94 1.60 11.49 8.39
N ARG A 95 2.58 10.64 8.11
CA ARG A 95 3.17 9.74 9.10
C ARG A 95 4.15 10.45 10.05
N THR A 96 4.90 11.42 9.55
CA THR A 96 5.91 12.16 10.33
C THR A 96 5.33 13.45 10.91
N PRO A 97 5.88 13.97 12.04
CA PRO A 97 5.48 15.27 12.58
C PRO A 97 5.60 16.39 11.54
N LEU A 98 6.74 16.52 10.85
CA LEU A 98 6.96 17.51 9.78
C LEU A 98 5.95 17.38 8.64
N GLY A 99 5.58 16.14 8.27
CA GLY A 99 4.55 15.90 7.26
C GLY A 99 3.18 16.38 7.70
N ARG A 100 2.82 16.19 8.97
CA ARG A 100 1.58 16.74 9.54
C ARG A 100 1.58 18.27 9.57
N ASP A 101 2.72 18.89 9.83
CA ASP A 101 2.83 20.35 9.82
C ASP A 101 2.64 20.92 8.40
N ILE A 102 3.17 20.26 7.37
CA ILE A 102 2.89 20.60 5.98
C ILE A 102 1.38 20.53 5.68
N ARG A 103 0.66 19.51 6.18
CA ARG A 103 -0.79 19.42 5.99
C ARG A 103 -1.57 20.58 6.62
N ARG A 104 -1.10 21.17 7.72
CA ARG A 104 -1.73 22.34 8.36
C ARG A 104 -1.72 23.60 7.48
N ALA A 105 -0.83 23.67 6.48
CA ALA A 105 -0.81 24.75 5.52
C ALA A 105 -2.00 24.72 4.53
N PHE A 106 -2.70 23.57 4.44
CA PHE A 106 -3.89 23.45 3.60
C PHE A 106 -5.12 23.84 4.42
N ILE A 107 -5.64 25.02 4.11
CA ILE A 107 -6.76 25.63 4.81
C ILE A 107 -8.00 25.73 3.91
N ALA A 108 -9.17 25.78 4.52
CA ALA A 108 -10.39 26.11 3.81
C ALA A 108 -10.45 27.59 3.46
N ARG A 109 -11.26 27.93 2.45
CA ARG A 109 -11.63 29.34 2.16
C ARG A 109 -12.43 29.91 3.35
N ASP A 110 -12.39 31.21 3.54
CA ASP A 110 -13.17 31.90 4.57
C ASP A 110 -14.65 31.52 4.49
N GLY A 111 -15.25 31.24 5.63
CA GLY A 111 -16.62 30.77 5.73
C GLY A 111 -16.84 29.29 5.35
N HIS A 112 -15.80 28.54 5.00
CA HIS A 112 -15.86 27.14 4.62
C HIS A 112 -15.04 26.26 5.59
N ARG A 113 -15.28 24.95 5.53
CA ARG A 113 -14.53 23.95 6.29
C ARG A 113 -14.05 22.85 5.33
N LEU A 114 -12.89 22.26 5.62
CA LEU A 114 -12.44 21.03 4.99
C LEU A 114 -13.12 19.86 5.72
N ILE A 115 -13.78 18.99 4.96
CA ILE A 115 -14.38 17.76 5.44
C ILE A 115 -13.53 16.62 4.85
N SER A 116 -13.08 15.70 5.70
CA SER A 116 -12.43 14.46 5.30
C SER A 116 -13.29 13.29 5.75
N ALA A 117 -13.71 12.49 4.78
CA ALA A 117 -14.44 11.26 5.02
C ALA A 117 -13.71 10.10 4.35
N ASP A 118 -13.60 8.97 5.04
CA ASP A 118 -12.95 7.76 4.53
C ASP A 118 -13.81 6.54 4.81
N TYR A 119 -13.91 5.64 3.85
CA TYR A 119 -14.57 4.36 4.06
C TYR A 119 -13.71 3.47 4.94
N SER A 120 -14.26 3.01 6.04
CA SER A 120 -13.58 2.07 6.93
C SER A 120 -13.34 0.73 6.23
N GLN A 121 -12.06 0.41 5.98
CA GLN A 121 -11.59 -0.89 5.50
C GLN A 121 -12.28 -1.37 4.20
N ILE A 122 -12.60 -0.46 3.28
CA ILE A 122 -13.42 -0.75 2.09
C ILE A 122 -12.91 -1.94 1.28
N GLU A 123 -11.60 -2.08 1.10
CA GLU A 123 -11.01 -3.17 0.32
C GLU A 123 -11.22 -4.53 0.99
N LEU A 124 -11.19 -4.61 2.32
CA LEU A 124 -11.47 -5.85 3.06
C LEU A 124 -12.97 -6.18 3.04
N ARG A 125 -13.85 -5.18 3.04
CA ARG A 125 -15.30 -5.37 2.85
C ARG A 125 -15.62 -5.88 1.45
N VAL A 126 -14.97 -5.34 0.42
CA VAL A 126 -15.08 -5.82 -0.96
C VAL A 126 -14.53 -7.26 -1.05
N LEU A 127 -13.41 -7.56 -0.41
CA LEU A 127 -12.87 -8.92 -0.36
C LEU A 127 -13.86 -9.89 0.29
N ALA A 128 -14.44 -9.53 1.44
CA ALA A 128 -15.44 -10.34 2.13
C ALA A 128 -16.64 -10.66 1.22
N HIS A 129 -17.14 -9.64 0.51
CA HIS A 129 -18.25 -9.78 -0.42
C HIS A 129 -17.90 -10.68 -1.62
N LEU A 130 -16.76 -10.45 -2.28
CA LEU A 130 -16.37 -11.19 -3.48
C LEU A 130 -15.94 -12.62 -3.19
N SER A 131 -15.33 -12.87 -2.03
CA SER A 131 -14.92 -14.23 -1.63
C SER A 131 -16.05 -15.03 -0.99
N GLU A 132 -17.12 -14.35 -0.56
CA GLU A 132 -18.22 -14.93 0.22
C GLU A 132 -17.72 -15.63 1.51
N ASP A 133 -16.58 -15.16 2.06
CA ASP A 133 -16.01 -15.74 3.26
C ASP A 133 -16.87 -15.41 4.49
N ARG A 134 -17.47 -16.45 5.07
CA ARG A 134 -18.42 -16.30 6.17
C ARG A 134 -17.79 -15.61 7.38
N ALA A 135 -16.55 -15.96 7.71
CA ALA A 135 -15.89 -15.41 8.88
C ALA A 135 -15.60 -13.93 8.72
N LEU A 136 -15.21 -13.48 7.50
CA LEU A 136 -15.05 -12.06 7.19
C LEU A 136 -16.39 -11.33 7.19
N ILE A 137 -17.42 -11.89 6.58
CA ILE A 137 -18.76 -11.28 6.51
C ILE A 137 -19.33 -11.12 7.92
N GLU A 138 -19.29 -12.15 8.75
CA GLU A 138 -19.79 -12.12 10.11
C GLU A 138 -19.06 -11.09 10.97
N ALA A 139 -17.74 -10.98 10.86
CA ALA A 139 -16.95 -9.96 11.57
C ALA A 139 -17.43 -8.54 11.20
N PHE A 140 -17.64 -8.26 9.92
CA PHE A 140 -18.14 -6.96 9.48
C PHE A 140 -19.60 -6.69 9.86
N VAL A 141 -20.47 -7.72 9.87
CA VAL A 141 -21.86 -7.58 10.30
C VAL A 141 -21.97 -7.29 11.80
N ARG A 142 -21.06 -7.86 12.60
CA ARG A 142 -20.99 -7.63 14.06
C ARG A 142 -20.21 -6.35 14.43
N ASP A 143 -19.72 -5.60 13.43
CA ASP A 143 -18.85 -4.42 13.62
C ASP A 143 -17.59 -4.72 14.45
N GLU A 144 -17.05 -5.93 14.30
CA GLU A 144 -15.82 -6.36 14.96
C GLU A 144 -14.59 -5.79 14.20
N ASP A 145 -13.50 -5.50 14.94
CA ASP A 145 -12.25 -5.09 14.29
C ASP A 145 -11.59 -6.26 13.58
N ILE A 146 -11.59 -6.22 12.26
CA ILE A 146 -11.05 -7.31 11.43
C ILE A 146 -9.54 -7.54 11.65
N HIS A 147 -8.80 -6.51 12.09
CA HIS A 147 -7.38 -6.67 12.38
C HIS A 147 -7.17 -7.38 13.71
N ASP A 148 -8.02 -7.16 14.70
CA ASP A 148 -7.99 -7.89 15.96
C ASP A 148 -8.42 -9.35 15.75
N GLN A 149 -9.48 -9.58 14.97
CA GLN A 149 -9.89 -10.93 14.57
C GLN A 149 -8.77 -11.70 13.85
N THR A 150 -8.08 -11.03 12.93
CA THR A 150 -6.94 -11.63 12.25
C THR A 150 -5.78 -11.88 13.20
N ALA A 151 -5.52 -10.97 14.16
CA ALA A 151 -4.50 -11.16 15.17
C ALA A 151 -4.72 -12.43 15.99
N HIS A 152 -5.92 -12.62 16.52
CA HIS A 152 -6.29 -13.86 17.25
C HIS A 152 -6.13 -15.13 16.40
N ARG A 153 -6.56 -15.09 15.14
CA ARG A 153 -6.47 -16.26 14.23
C ARG A 153 -5.05 -16.62 13.84
N VAL A 154 -4.20 -15.63 13.62
CA VAL A 154 -2.84 -15.83 13.08
C VAL A 154 -1.84 -16.08 14.19
N PHE A 155 -1.96 -15.36 15.31
CA PHE A 155 -0.97 -15.41 16.39
C PHE A 155 -1.44 -16.20 17.61
N GLY A 156 -2.75 -16.48 17.73
CA GLY A 156 -3.35 -17.05 18.93
C GLY A 156 -3.38 -16.07 20.11
N ASP A 157 -3.97 -16.52 21.21
CA ASP A 157 -4.14 -15.69 22.40
C ASP A 157 -2.87 -15.62 23.28
N ASP A 158 -1.97 -16.58 23.15
CA ASP A 158 -0.76 -16.73 23.99
C ASP A 158 0.53 -16.27 23.30
N SER A 159 0.45 -15.34 22.36
CA SER A 159 1.61 -14.91 21.56
C SER A 159 2.70 -14.16 22.34
N GLY A 160 2.42 -13.68 23.55
CA GLY A 160 3.34 -12.89 24.38
C GLY A 160 3.68 -11.49 23.84
N LEU A 161 3.08 -11.08 22.72
CA LEU A 161 3.26 -9.77 22.14
C LEU A 161 2.22 -8.78 22.68
N ASP A 162 2.59 -7.50 22.68
CA ASP A 162 1.67 -6.41 23.01
C ASP A 162 0.47 -6.38 22.03
N PRO A 163 -0.76 -6.18 22.52
CA PRO A 163 -1.96 -6.16 21.66
C PRO A 163 -1.90 -5.15 20.51
N HIS A 164 -1.30 -3.99 20.71
CA HIS A 164 -1.12 -3.00 19.65
C HIS A 164 -0.16 -3.48 18.56
N GLU A 165 0.89 -4.20 18.95
CA GLU A 165 1.83 -4.80 18.00
C GLU A 165 1.19 -5.95 17.23
N LEU A 166 0.40 -6.79 17.88
CA LEU A 166 -0.37 -7.86 17.23
C LEU A 166 -1.32 -7.29 16.18
N ARG A 167 -2.10 -6.29 16.56
CA ARG A 167 -3.03 -5.61 15.67
C ARG A 167 -2.30 -4.95 14.49
N ARG A 168 -1.15 -4.33 14.75
CA ARG A 168 -0.30 -3.73 13.70
C ARG A 168 0.19 -4.78 12.70
N ARG A 169 0.69 -5.92 13.19
CA ARG A 169 1.12 -7.05 12.35
C ARG A 169 -0.04 -7.65 11.57
N ALA A 170 -1.17 -7.89 12.20
CA ALA A 170 -2.38 -8.38 11.56
C ALA A 170 -2.86 -7.44 10.44
N LYS A 171 -2.81 -6.12 10.67
CA LYS A 171 -3.10 -5.14 9.63
C LYS A 171 -2.15 -5.28 8.43
N ILE A 172 -0.85 -5.45 8.68
CA ILE A 172 0.13 -5.67 7.60
C ILE A 172 -0.20 -6.96 6.84
N ILE A 173 -0.52 -8.05 7.53
CA ILE A 173 -0.86 -9.35 6.94
C ILE A 173 -2.12 -9.22 6.07
N ASN A 174 -3.20 -8.65 6.59
CA ASN A 174 -4.44 -8.46 5.83
C ASN A 174 -4.19 -7.79 4.48
N TYR A 175 -3.48 -6.65 4.49
CA TYR A 175 -3.19 -5.93 3.25
C TYR A 175 -2.10 -6.61 2.40
N ALA A 176 -1.11 -7.25 3.02
CA ALA A 176 -0.09 -7.97 2.27
C ALA A 176 -0.69 -9.11 1.43
N LEU A 177 -1.59 -9.89 2.01
CA LEU A 177 -2.24 -11.01 1.32
C LEU A 177 -3.26 -10.55 0.28
N LEU A 178 -4.00 -9.48 0.58
CA LEU A 178 -4.89 -8.83 -0.37
C LEU A 178 -4.12 -8.38 -1.63
N TYR A 179 -2.87 -7.95 -1.49
CA TYR A 179 -2.01 -7.51 -2.60
C TYR A 179 -1.08 -8.61 -3.13
N GLY A 180 -1.26 -9.86 -2.72
CA GLY A 180 -0.50 -11.00 -3.21
C GLY A 180 0.98 -10.99 -2.85
N LYS A 181 1.35 -10.42 -1.68
CA LYS A 181 2.72 -10.49 -1.17
C LYS A 181 3.10 -11.92 -0.81
N THR A 182 4.36 -12.25 -1.04
CA THR A 182 4.95 -13.56 -0.67
C THR A 182 5.43 -13.56 0.78
N ALA A 183 5.69 -14.75 1.33
CA ALA A 183 6.29 -14.92 2.66
C ALA A 183 7.61 -14.14 2.80
N PHE A 184 8.44 -14.13 1.76
CA PHE A 184 9.69 -13.36 1.76
C PHE A 184 9.49 -11.84 1.90
N THR A 185 8.48 -11.28 1.23
CA THR A 185 8.19 -9.84 1.35
C THR A 185 7.51 -9.53 2.68
N LEU A 186 6.59 -10.37 3.12
CA LEU A 186 5.90 -10.22 4.39
C LEU A 186 6.87 -10.29 5.59
N SER A 187 7.82 -11.23 5.56
CA SER A 187 8.83 -11.41 6.62
C SER A 187 9.62 -10.12 6.90
N ARG A 188 9.95 -9.37 5.85
CA ARG A 188 10.64 -8.07 5.98
C ARG A 188 9.74 -6.97 6.54
N ASP A 189 8.44 -6.99 6.22
CA ASP A 189 7.49 -5.97 6.67
C ASP A 189 7.18 -6.10 8.17
N ILE A 190 7.23 -7.32 8.71
CA ILE A 190 6.90 -7.59 10.12
C ILE A 190 8.11 -8.00 10.97
N GLY A 191 9.31 -8.10 10.36
CA GLY A 191 10.55 -8.37 11.07
C GLY A 191 10.67 -9.80 11.62
N VAL A 192 10.22 -10.81 10.88
CA VAL A 192 10.29 -12.23 11.27
C VAL A 192 10.99 -13.07 10.20
N PRO A 193 11.45 -14.30 10.52
CA PRO A 193 11.98 -15.22 9.51
C PRO A 193 10.95 -15.59 8.43
N PRO A 194 11.36 -15.86 7.17
CA PRO A 194 10.44 -16.21 6.08
C PRO A 194 9.57 -17.44 6.36
N GLN A 195 10.06 -18.41 7.11
CA GLN A 195 9.30 -19.61 7.52
C GLN A 195 8.14 -19.25 8.47
N GLU A 196 8.38 -18.34 9.42
CA GLU A 196 7.35 -17.85 10.33
C GLU A 196 6.31 -17.01 9.56
N ALA A 197 6.75 -16.15 8.64
CA ALA A 197 5.84 -15.43 7.77
C ALA A 197 4.97 -16.36 6.91
N GLN A 198 5.51 -17.51 6.45
CA GLN A 198 4.74 -18.52 5.75
C GLN A 198 3.70 -19.17 6.66
N ALA A 199 4.04 -19.50 7.90
CA ALA A 199 3.09 -20.03 8.87
C ALA A 199 1.93 -19.05 9.13
N PHE A 200 2.20 -17.76 9.21
CA PHE A 200 1.15 -16.74 9.34
C PHE A 200 0.25 -16.65 8.11
N ILE A 201 0.79 -16.81 6.90
CA ILE A 201 0.00 -16.86 5.66
C ILE A 201 -0.91 -18.10 5.69
N ASP A 202 -0.39 -19.24 6.10
CA ASP A 202 -1.16 -20.48 6.15
C ASP A 202 -2.26 -20.42 7.21
N ALA A 203 -1.98 -19.87 8.39
CA ALA A 203 -2.97 -19.62 9.45
C ALA A 203 -4.07 -18.64 9.00
N TYR A 204 -3.70 -17.57 8.30
CA TYR A 204 -4.65 -16.64 7.72
C TYR A 204 -5.64 -17.34 6.78
N PHE A 205 -5.13 -18.11 5.82
CA PHE A 205 -5.97 -18.81 4.87
C PHE A 205 -6.72 -20.02 5.47
N ALA A 206 -6.25 -20.58 6.58
CA ALA A 206 -7.02 -21.54 7.37
C ALA A 206 -8.21 -20.86 8.05
N GLY A 207 -8.03 -19.63 8.53
CA GLY A 207 -9.10 -18.82 9.12
C GLY A 207 -10.09 -18.22 8.10
N TYR A 208 -9.66 -18.06 6.84
CA TYR A 208 -10.45 -17.47 5.74
C TYR A 208 -10.34 -18.34 4.48
N PRO A 209 -10.89 -19.56 4.47
CA PRO A 209 -10.67 -20.52 3.39
C PRO A 209 -11.28 -20.11 2.05
N GLN A 210 -12.42 -19.39 2.06
CA GLN A 210 -13.05 -18.92 0.84
C GLN A 210 -12.23 -17.82 0.16
N VAL A 211 -11.48 -17.02 0.93
CA VAL A 211 -10.56 -16.03 0.37
C VAL A 211 -9.49 -16.71 -0.48
N ARG A 212 -8.85 -17.80 0.01
CA ARG A 212 -7.84 -18.55 -0.77
C ARG A 212 -8.41 -19.05 -2.09
N GLY A 213 -9.59 -19.66 -2.04
CA GLY A 213 -10.29 -20.18 -3.21
C GLY A 213 -10.63 -19.08 -4.23
N PHE A 214 -11.12 -17.94 -3.75
CA PHE A 214 -11.43 -16.78 -4.57
C PHE A 214 -10.20 -16.24 -5.29
N LEU A 215 -9.09 -16.02 -4.58
CA LEU A 215 -7.86 -15.50 -5.17
C LEU A 215 -7.28 -16.44 -6.26
N ALA A 216 -7.35 -17.76 -6.04
CA ALA A 216 -6.90 -18.74 -7.02
C ALA A 216 -7.81 -18.75 -8.26
N ARG A 217 -9.13 -18.75 -8.08
CA ARG A 217 -10.13 -18.74 -9.14
C ARG A 217 -10.00 -17.52 -10.07
N ILE A 218 -9.82 -16.32 -9.50
CA ILE A 218 -9.65 -15.11 -10.32
C ILE A 218 -8.45 -15.21 -11.26
N VAL A 219 -7.34 -15.74 -10.79
CA VAL A 219 -6.14 -15.89 -11.62
C VAL A 219 -6.37 -16.89 -12.75
N GLU A 220 -7.06 -18.00 -12.46
CA GLU A 220 -7.36 -19.02 -13.46
C GLU A 220 -8.35 -18.52 -14.52
N GLU A 221 -9.45 -17.90 -14.10
CA GLU A 221 -10.41 -17.26 -15.01
C GLU A 221 -9.75 -16.19 -15.89
N ALA A 222 -8.83 -15.41 -15.30
CA ALA A 222 -8.11 -14.39 -16.06
C ALA A 222 -7.09 -14.98 -17.05
N ARG A 223 -6.55 -16.18 -16.81
CA ARG A 223 -5.70 -16.89 -17.77
C ARG A 223 -6.52 -17.37 -18.98
N GLU A 224 -7.75 -17.82 -18.75
CA GLU A 224 -8.64 -18.29 -19.82
C GLU A 224 -9.22 -17.13 -20.64
N THR A 225 -9.65 -16.06 -19.96
CA THR A 225 -10.35 -14.93 -20.60
C THR A 225 -9.43 -13.83 -21.11
N GLY A 226 -8.18 -13.76 -20.62
CA GLY A 226 -7.23 -12.67 -20.90
C GLY A 226 -7.53 -11.36 -20.16
N GLU A 227 -8.54 -11.34 -19.29
CA GLU A 227 -8.97 -10.15 -18.59
C GLU A 227 -9.48 -10.41 -17.17
N VAL A 228 -9.58 -9.34 -16.38
CA VAL A 228 -10.19 -9.34 -15.06
C VAL A 228 -11.10 -8.13 -14.91
N ARG A 229 -12.19 -8.24 -14.14
CA ARG A 229 -13.20 -7.18 -13.98
C ARG A 229 -13.48 -6.85 -12.54
N THR A 230 -13.91 -5.58 -12.31
CA THR A 230 -14.51 -5.15 -11.03
C THR A 230 -15.97 -5.61 -10.94
N MET A 231 -16.57 -5.44 -9.75
CA MET A 231 -18.02 -5.66 -9.52
C MET A 231 -18.91 -4.82 -10.45
N PHE A 232 -18.39 -3.68 -10.94
CA PHE A 232 -19.11 -2.75 -11.82
C PHE A 232 -18.72 -2.93 -13.29
N GLY A 233 -18.00 -4.02 -13.65
CA GLY A 233 -17.66 -4.34 -15.02
C GLY A 233 -16.46 -3.59 -15.60
N ARG A 234 -15.72 -2.79 -14.81
CA ARG A 234 -14.45 -2.19 -15.26
C ARG A 234 -13.47 -3.29 -15.61
N ARG A 235 -12.97 -3.27 -16.84
CA ARG A 235 -12.11 -4.31 -17.41
C ARG A 235 -10.63 -3.92 -17.35
N ARG A 236 -9.80 -4.90 -17.06
CA ARG A 236 -8.34 -4.84 -17.23
C ARG A 236 -7.87 -6.06 -18.01
N LEU A 237 -7.16 -5.84 -19.11
CA LEU A 237 -6.46 -6.89 -19.84
C LEU A 237 -5.19 -7.30 -19.10
N VAL A 238 -4.87 -8.59 -19.10
CA VAL A 238 -3.74 -9.19 -18.38
C VAL A 238 -2.94 -10.17 -19.23
N PRO A 239 -2.50 -9.77 -20.44
CA PRO A 239 -1.79 -10.67 -21.38
C PRO A 239 -0.48 -11.20 -20.77
N GLU A 240 0.10 -10.49 -19.80
CA GLU A 240 1.33 -10.87 -19.14
C GLU A 240 1.21 -12.12 -18.26
N LEU A 241 0.00 -12.58 -17.95
CA LEU A 241 -0.23 -13.88 -17.30
C LEU A 241 0.32 -15.06 -18.11
N GLY A 242 0.35 -14.95 -19.46
CA GLY A 242 0.97 -15.91 -20.37
C GLY A 242 2.48 -15.78 -20.53
N SER A 243 3.14 -14.85 -19.84
CA SER A 243 4.57 -14.60 -20.01
C SER A 243 5.43 -15.80 -19.57
N ARG A 244 6.42 -16.15 -20.40
CA ARG A 244 7.46 -17.13 -20.05
C ARG A 244 8.39 -16.61 -18.93
N ASN A 245 8.51 -15.28 -18.77
CA ASN A 245 9.29 -14.68 -17.71
C ASN A 245 8.51 -14.75 -16.38
N GLY A 246 9.01 -15.55 -15.44
CA GLY A 246 8.36 -15.76 -14.14
C GLY A 246 8.16 -14.48 -13.32
N ARG A 247 9.06 -13.47 -13.44
CA ARG A 247 8.90 -12.19 -12.74
C ARG A 247 7.75 -11.36 -13.31
N ILE A 248 7.61 -11.33 -14.63
CA ILE A 248 6.50 -10.64 -15.31
C ILE A 248 5.19 -11.34 -14.98
N ARG A 249 5.15 -12.67 -15.08
CA ARG A 249 3.96 -13.44 -14.73
C ARG A 249 3.53 -13.23 -13.29
N ALA A 250 4.44 -13.32 -12.32
CA ALA A 250 4.12 -13.09 -10.91
C ALA A 250 3.63 -11.65 -10.63
N ALA A 251 4.13 -10.66 -11.35
CA ALA A 251 3.63 -9.29 -11.27
C ALA A 251 2.21 -9.18 -11.85
N ALA A 252 1.92 -9.87 -12.94
CA ALA A 252 0.60 -9.94 -13.56
C ALA A 252 -0.41 -10.64 -12.63
N GLU A 253 -0.06 -11.76 -12.00
CA GLU A 253 -0.89 -12.46 -11.02
C GLU A 253 -1.31 -11.55 -9.89
N ARG A 254 -0.36 -10.81 -9.29
CA ARG A 254 -0.68 -9.81 -8.25
C ARG A 254 -1.61 -8.71 -8.77
N ALA A 255 -1.38 -8.21 -9.97
CA ALA A 255 -2.22 -7.19 -10.59
C ALA A 255 -3.63 -7.70 -10.88
N THR A 256 -3.77 -8.98 -11.24
CA THR A 256 -5.04 -9.67 -11.49
C THR A 256 -5.85 -9.80 -10.21
N VAL A 257 -5.23 -10.28 -9.13
CA VAL A 257 -5.87 -10.42 -7.82
C VAL A 257 -6.32 -9.06 -7.26
N ASN A 258 -5.50 -8.04 -7.43
CA ASN A 258 -5.74 -6.72 -6.87
C ASN A 258 -6.87 -5.95 -7.60
N MET A 259 -7.05 -6.20 -8.88
CA MET A 259 -7.97 -5.44 -9.73
C MET A 259 -9.45 -5.51 -9.28
N PRO A 260 -10.06 -6.68 -9.01
CA PRO A 260 -11.47 -6.74 -8.58
C PRO A 260 -11.69 -6.01 -7.26
N ILE A 261 -10.75 -6.10 -6.32
CA ILE A 261 -10.86 -5.56 -4.98
C ILE A 261 -10.64 -4.04 -5.00
N GLN A 262 -9.46 -3.60 -5.41
CA GLN A 262 -9.10 -2.19 -5.43
C GLN A 262 -9.91 -1.39 -6.45
N GLY A 263 -10.20 -2.00 -7.60
CA GLY A 263 -11.01 -1.36 -8.63
C GLY A 263 -12.46 -1.20 -8.23
N SER A 264 -13.05 -2.20 -7.58
CA SER A 264 -14.43 -2.08 -7.05
C SER A 264 -14.52 -1.03 -5.95
N ALA A 265 -13.53 -0.96 -5.06
CA ALA A 265 -13.46 0.10 -4.06
C ALA A 265 -13.37 1.50 -4.69
N ALA A 266 -12.60 1.65 -5.77
CA ALA A 266 -12.52 2.89 -6.53
C ALA A 266 -13.84 3.25 -7.24
N ASP A 267 -14.54 2.25 -7.77
CA ASP A 267 -15.84 2.46 -8.43
C ASP A 267 -16.92 2.86 -7.41
N ILE A 268 -16.95 2.25 -6.21
CA ILE A 268 -17.83 2.65 -5.10
C ILE A 268 -17.56 4.11 -4.70
N LEU A 269 -16.28 4.47 -4.50
CA LEU A 269 -15.91 5.83 -4.13
C LEU A 269 -16.36 6.85 -5.19
N LYS A 270 -16.14 6.55 -6.48
CA LYS A 270 -16.56 7.45 -7.56
C LYS A 270 -18.08 7.63 -7.62
N ARG A 271 -18.85 6.59 -7.36
CA ARG A 271 -20.31 6.71 -7.26
C ARG A 271 -20.71 7.61 -6.09
N ALA A 272 -20.17 7.37 -4.91
CA ALA A 272 -20.41 8.22 -3.76
C ALA A 272 -20.06 9.70 -4.01
N MET A 273 -18.96 9.97 -4.75
CA MET A 273 -18.59 11.34 -5.13
C MET A 273 -19.55 12.00 -6.12
N ILE A 274 -20.32 11.22 -6.88
CA ILE A 274 -21.34 11.75 -7.79
C ILE A 274 -22.62 12.07 -7.04
N ASP A 275 -22.93 11.28 -6.00
CA ASP A 275 -24.16 11.40 -5.20
C ASP A 275 -24.04 12.49 -4.12
N LEU A 276 -22.84 12.99 -3.83
CA LEU A 276 -22.55 14.12 -2.91
C LEU A 276 -22.71 15.48 -3.60
#